data_792766f2b14340f23d87b66a8ff4a698
#
_entry.id   792766f2b14340f23d87b66a8ff4a698
#
_cell.length_a   1.000
_cell.length_b   1.000
_cell.length_c   1.000
_cell.angle_alpha   90.00
_cell.angle_beta   90.00
_cell.angle_gamma   90.00
#
_symmetry.space_group_name_H-M   'P 1'
#
loop_
_entity.id
_entity.type
_entity.pdbx_description
1 polymer ?
#
loop_
_entity_poly.entity_id
_entity_poly.type
_entity_poly.pdbx_seq_one_letter_code
_entity_poly.pdbx_strand_id
1 'polypeptide(L)'
;LHISPSVNLKFSKDAYLIVEGSLTAIGGEANIITFKAMSDSWKGIYVLNANNKSHLKNVSISNITALEDGLLTLTGGVTFYKSDADFENVKISDIKAEDVINIVESNFSLKSVFINNTNSDAIDSDFSKGEVLDSEFLNIGGDALDFSGSDVSIKQIKASNVKDKAVSAGEKSTLNI
;
A
#
# COMPACT_ATOMS: atom_id res chain seq x y z
N LEU A 1 16.67 -3.17 -1.52
CA LEU A 1 16.76 -2.69 -0.14
C LEU A 1 16.28 -3.78 0.81
N HIS A 2 17.09 -4.10 1.83
CA HIS A 2 16.71 -5.04 2.89
C HIS A 2 16.65 -4.33 4.24
N ILE A 3 15.56 -4.56 5.00
CA ILE A 3 15.35 -3.97 6.33
C ILE A 3 15.17 -5.12 7.33
N SER A 4 16.00 -5.13 8.36
CA SER A 4 16.00 -6.17 9.40
C SER A 4 14.83 -6.03 10.39
N PRO A 5 14.43 -7.11 11.06
CA PRO A 5 13.41 -7.08 12.11
C PRO A 5 13.71 -6.05 13.21
N SER A 6 12.67 -5.53 13.86
CA SER A 6 12.72 -4.50 14.91
C SER A 6 13.20 -3.11 14.49
N VAL A 7 13.51 -2.89 13.21
CA VAL A 7 13.92 -1.57 12.73
C VAL A 7 12.74 -0.60 12.76
N ASN A 8 12.96 0.57 13.35
CA ASN A 8 12.02 1.68 13.40
C ASN A 8 12.55 2.82 12.55
N LEU A 9 12.02 3.00 11.36
CA LEU A 9 12.33 4.09 10.44
C LEU A 9 11.45 5.29 10.77
N LYS A 10 12.08 6.44 11.03
CA LYS A 10 11.40 7.69 11.28
C LYS A 10 11.81 8.72 10.24
N PHE A 11 10.83 9.31 9.58
CA PHE A 11 11.02 10.22 8.47
C PHE A 11 10.64 11.65 8.84
N SER A 12 11.44 12.62 8.43
CA SER A 12 11.06 14.03 8.50
C SER A 12 9.93 14.35 7.51
N LYS A 13 9.30 15.49 7.68
CA LYS A 13 8.08 15.90 6.97
C LYS A 13 8.17 15.76 5.44
N ASP A 14 9.28 16.12 4.83
CA ASP A 14 9.43 16.11 3.37
C ASP A 14 10.25 14.91 2.86
N ALA A 15 10.60 13.98 3.78
CA ALA A 15 11.33 12.77 3.42
C ALA A 15 10.41 11.75 2.76
N TYR A 16 10.95 11.03 1.79
CA TYR A 16 10.36 9.88 1.12
C TYR A 16 11.40 8.79 0.89
N LEU A 17 10.95 7.61 0.55
CA LEU A 17 11.81 6.48 0.22
C LEU A 17 11.53 6.04 -1.21
N ILE A 18 12.48 6.24 -2.12
CA ILE A 18 12.48 5.63 -3.45
C ILE A 18 13.41 4.42 -3.45
N VAL A 19 12.91 3.31 -3.98
CA VAL A 19 13.66 2.06 -4.13
C VAL A 19 13.62 1.66 -5.60
N GLU A 20 14.72 1.88 -6.30
CA GLU A 20 14.92 1.38 -7.66
C GLU A 20 15.40 -0.08 -7.59
N GLY A 21 14.44 -1.00 -7.41
CA GLY A 21 14.67 -2.41 -7.15
C GLY A 21 13.72 -2.93 -6.07
N SER A 22 13.92 -4.16 -5.56
CA SER A 22 13.01 -4.75 -4.58
C SER A 22 13.22 -4.23 -3.15
N LEU A 23 12.10 -4.14 -2.40
CA LEU A 23 12.06 -3.84 -0.98
C LEU A 23 11.74 -5.13 -0.20
N THR A 24 12.65 -5.55 0.65
CA THR A 24 12.44 -6.66 1.59
C THR A 24 12.41 -6.14 3.01
N ALA A 25 11.24 -6.15 3.64
CA ALA A 25 11.00 -5.73 5.02
C ALA A 25 10.23 -6.84 5.75
N ILE A 26 10.95 -7.78 6.34
CA ILE A 26 10.37 -8.95 7.00
C ILE A 26 10.63 -8.86 8.51
N GLY A 27 9.61 -8.43 9.25
CA GLY A 27 9.60 -8.44 10.71
C GLY A 27 9.12 -9.78 11.28
N GLY A 28 9.33 -9.96 12.58
CA GLY A 28 8.72 -11.05 13.35
C GLY A 28 7.42 -10.59 14.04
N GLU A 29 6.62 -11.50 14.57
CA GLU A 29 5.37 -11.16 15.29
C GLU A 29 5.61 -10.22 16.49
N ALA A 30 6.67 -10.46 17.25
CA ALA A 30 7.09 -9.60 18.37
C ALA A 30 8.09 -8.51 17.97
N ASN A 31 8.58 -8.52 16.73
CA ASN A 31 9.66 -7.67 16.24
C ASN A 31 9.30 -7.04 14.90
N ILE A 32 8.19 -6.33 14.87
CA ILE A 32 7.69 -5.66 13.68
C ILE A 32 8.65 -4.57 13.18
N ILE A 33 8.58 -4.29 11.89
CA ILE A 33 9.26 -3.16 11.27
C ILE A 33 8.28 -1.99 11.20
N THR A 34 8.74 -0.78 11.52
CA THR A 34 7.88 0.41 11.42
C THR A 34 8.45 1.47 10.50
N PHE A 35 7.56 2.08 9.71
CA PHE A 35 7.82 3.27 8.91
C PHE A 35 6.84 4.36 9.35
N LYS A 36 7.33 5.45 9.92
CA LYS A 36 6.46 6.51 10.42
C LYS A 36 7.08 7.90 10.34
N ALA A 37 6.24 8.91 10.43
CA ALA A 37 6.71 10.28 10.57
C ALA A 37 7.44 10.51 11.91
N MET A 38 8.39 11.45 11.92
CA MET A 38 8.97 12.01 13.14
C MET A 38 8.02 13.00 13.82
N SER A 39 7.18 13.66 13.02
CA SER A 39 6.17 14.62 13.47
C SER A 39 4.80 14.25 12.85
N ASP A 40 4.24 15.11 12.03
CA ASP A 40 2.88 14.98 11.53
C ASP A 40 2.77 14.01 10.34
N SER A 41 3.71 14.08 9.38
CA SER A 41 3.66 13.29 8.15
C SER A 41 5.04 13.17 7.48
N TRP A 42 5.11 12.29 6.51
CA TRP A 42 6.19 12.10 5.56
C TRP A 42 5.60 11.73 4.18
N LYS A 43 6.44 11.54 3.16
CA LYS A 43 5.99 11.47 1.76
C LYS A 43 5.84 10.06 1.17
N GLY A 44 6.10 9.01 1.97
CA GLY A 44 5.78 7.63 1.58
C GLY A 44 6.91 6.81 0.97
N ILE A 45 6.52 5.66 0.40
CA ILE A 45 7.40 4.63 -0.16
C ILE A 45 7.08 4.42 -1.64
N TYR A 46 8.09 4.43 -2.49
CA TYR A 46 7.95 4.25 -3.93
C TYR A 46 8.95 3.21 -4.43
N VAL A 47 8.45 2.04 -4.85
CA VAL A 47 9.24 0.94 -5.40
C VAL A 47 9.05 0.92 -6.91
N LEU A 48 10.13 1.13 -7.65
CA LEU A 48 10.08 1.40 -9.07
C LEU A 48 10.93 0.40 -9.86
N ASN A 49 10.33 -0.20 -10.90
CA ASN A 49 11.01 -1.04 -11.88
C ASN A 49 11.85 -2.18 -11.26
N ALA A 50 11.31 -2.84 -10.25
CA ALA A 50 12.02 -3.91 -9.54
C ALA A 50 12.02 -5.21 -10.34
N ASN A 51 13.21 -5.76 -10.60
CA ASN A 51 13.36 -7.05 -11.28
C ASN A 51 12.99 -8.26 -10.39
N ASN A 52 12.99 -8.07 -9.08
CA ASN A 52 12.63 -9.10 -8.11
C ASN A 52 11.43 -8.64 -7.29
N LYS A 53 10.62 -9.59 -6.84
CA LYS A 53 9.47 -9.31 -6.00
C LYS A 53 9.87 -8.68 -4.67
N SER A 54 9.10 -7.71 -4.23
CA SER A 54 9.21 -7.09 -2.91
C SER A 54 8.40 -7.87 -1.89
N HIS A 55 8.85 -7.90 -0.63
CA HIS A 55 8.17 -8.60 0.45
C HIS A 55 8.08 -7.72 1.68
N LEU A 56 6.84 -7.44 2.12
CA LEU A 56 6.54 -6.74 3.37
C LEU A 56 5.78 -7.69 4.28
N LYS A 57 6.39 -8.06 5.40
CA LYS A 57 5.76 -8.94 6.39
C LYS A 57 5.94 -8.40 7.80
N ASN A 58 4.87 -8.43 8.60
CA ASN A 58 4.86 -7.88 9.96
C ASN A 58 5.39 -6.44 9.99
N VAL A 59 4.77 -5.58 9.18
CA VAL A 59 5.17 -4.17 8.97
C VAL A 59 4.03 -3.25 9.40
N SER A 60 4.39 -2.12 9.99
CA SER A 60 3.46 -1.02 10.25
C SER A 60 3.95 0.25 9.54
N ILE A 61 3.04 0.90 8.80
CA ILE A 61 3.31 2.13 8.04
C ILE A 61 2.28 3.17 8.46
N SER A 62 2.70 4.41 8.73
CA SER A 62 1.74 5.43 9.13
C SER A 62 2.16 6.86 8.80
N ASN A 63 1.16 7.75 8.81
CA ASN A 63 1.31 9.20 8.71
C ASN A 63 1.91 9.68 7.38
N ILE A 64 1.41 9.17 6.26
CA ILE A 64 1.88 9.57 4.92
C ILE A 64 0.97 10.66 4.33
N THR A 65 1.59 11.59 3.60
CA THR A 65 0.93 12.51 2.66
C THR A 65 1.48 12.30 1.26
N ALA A 66 0.75 12.72 0.22
CA ALA A 66 1.22 12.62 -1.16
C ALA A 66 2.59 13.30 -1.36
N LEU A 67 3.37 12.75 -2.28
CA LEU A 67 4.63 13.35 -2.69
C LEU A 67 4.38 14.39 -3.79
N GLU A 68 4.75 15.62 -3.48
CA GLU A 68 4.84 16.73 -4.43
C GLU A 68 6.22 17.36 -4.26
N ASP A 69 7.12 17.09 -5.17
CA ASP A 69 8.49 17.63 -5.18
C ASP A 69 8.85 18.12 -6.59
N GLY A 70 8.69 19.41 -6.80
CA GLY A 70 8.92 20.07 -8.09
C GLY A 70 8.02 19.53 -9.20
N LEU A 71 8.59 18.78 -10.13
CA LEU A 71 7.86 18.15 -11.25
C LEU A 71 7.43 16.70 -10.94
N LEU A 72 7.84 16.16 -9.81
CA LEU A 72 7.48 14.80 -9.38
C LEU A 72 6.23 14.87 -8.49
N THR A 73 5.14 14.29 -8.97
CA THR A 73 3.93 14.08 -8.19
C THR A 73 3.62 12.59 -8.18
N LEU A 74 3.53 12.01 -6.99
CA LEU A 74 3.12 10.62 -6.79
C LEU A 74 1.95 10.61 -5.81
N THR A 75 0.82 10.11 -6.26
CA THR A 75 -0.46 10.18 -5.55
C THR A 75 -0.58 9.12 -4.45
N GLY A 76 0.01 7.95 -4.65
CA GLY A 76 0.00 6.86 -3.69
C GLY A 76 0.92 7.08 -2.49
N GLY A 77 0.52 6.59 -1.32
CA GLY A 77 1.35 6.58 -0.11
C GLY A 77 2.42 5.49 -0.13
N VAL A 78 2.05 4.30 -0.63
CA VAL A 78 2.94 3.16 -0.84
C VAL A 78 2.73 2.66 -2.27
N THR A 79 3.61 3.02 -3.17
CA THR A 79 3.48 2.76 -4.61
C THR A 79 4.42 1.66 -5.08
N PHE A 80 3.89 0.74 -5.89
CA PHE A 80 4.64 -0.26 -6.64
C PHE A 80 4.35 -0.08 -8.13
N TYR A 81 5.31 0.42 -8.87
CA TYR A 81 5.23 0.62 -10.31
C TYR A 81 6.17 -0.35 -11.03
N LYS A 82 5.62 -1.24 -11.87
CA LYS A 82 6.37 -2.32 -12.54
C LYS A 82 7.24 -3.10 -11.55
N SER A 83 6.61 -3.45 -10.42
CA SER A 83 7.31 -3.98 -9.25
C SER A 83 6.40 -4.92 -8.47
N ASP A 84 6.57 -6.21 -8.65
CA ASP A 84 5.77 -7.21 -7.95
C ASP A 84 5.94 -7.12 -6.43
N ALA A 85 4.85 -7.34 -5.67
CA ALA A 85 4.86 -7.21 -4.22
C ALA A 85 3.97 -8.19 -3.49
N ASP A 86 4.47 -8.73 -2.39
CA ASP A 86 3.69 -9.51 -1.41
C ASP A 86 3.65 -8.77 -0.07
N PHE A 87 2.43 -8.65 0.47
CA PHE A 87 2.18 -8.11 1.80
C PHE A 87 1.56 -9.20 2.67
N GLU A 88 2.11 -9.41 3.86
CA GLU A 88 1.59 -10.36 4.84
C GLU A 88 1.60 -9.72 6.24
N ASN A 89 0.43 -9.64 6.88
CA ASN A 89 0.27 -9.03 8.19
C ASN A 89 0.85 -7.59 8.24
N VAL A 90 0.36 -6.74 7.34
CA VAL A 90 0.78 -5.33 7.23
C VAL A 90 -0.33 -4.41 7.72
N LYS A 91 0.03 -3.43 8.55
CA LYS A 91 -0.88 -2.40 9.05
C LYS A 91 -0.50 -1.05 8.49
N ILE A 92 -1.48 -0.35 7.90
CA ILE A 92 -1.28 0.98 7.34
C ILE A 92 -2.35 1.92 7.89
N SER A 93 -1.94 3.08 8.41
CA SER A 93 -2.91 4.03 8.98
C SER A 93 -2.54 5.49 8.79
N ASP A 94 -3.54 6.35 8.91
CA ASP A 94 -3.37 7.80 8.90
C ASP A 94 -2.72 8.32 7.61
N ILE A 95 -3.27 7.90 6.48
CA ILE A 95 -2.77 8.25 5.15
C ILE A 95 -3.63 9.37 4.54
N LYS A 96 -2.96 10.42 4.10
CA LYS A 96 -3.58 11.59 3.45
C LYS A 96 -3.17 11.70 1.97
N ALA A 97 -2.60 10.66 1.40
CA ALA A 97 -2.41 10.52 -0.03
C ALA A 97 -3.73 10.18 -0.73
N GLU A 98 -3.76 10.21 -2.05
CA GLU A 98 -4.92 9.82 -2.86
C GLU A 98 -5.20 8.32 -2.69
N ASP A 99 -4.15 7.49 -2.77
CA ASP A 99 -4.25 6.06 -2.50
C ASP A 99 -3.35 5.66 -1.34
N VAL A 100 -3.76 4.70 -0.53
CA VAL A 100 -2.86 4.15 0.50
C VAL A 100 -1.84 3.22 -0.13
N ILE A 101 -2.30 2.21 -0.87
CA ILE A 101 -1.47 1.33 -1.69
C ILE A 101 -1.87 1.54 -3.15
N ASN A 102 -0.90 1.96 -3.97
CA ASN A 102 -1.06 2.10 -5.41
C ASN A 102 -0.17 1.08 -6.13
N ILE A 103 -0.76 0.22 -6.97
CA ILE A 103 -0.07 -0.87 -7.67
C ILE A 103 -0.33 -0.76 -9.16
N VAL A 104 0.72 -0.51 -9.94
CA VAL A 104 0.60 -0.27 -11.37
C VAL A 104 1.47 -1.24 -12.16
N GLU A 105 0.89 -1.90 -13.17
CA GLU A 105 1.58 -2.87 -14.07
C GLU A 105 2.40 -3.92 -13.28
N SER A 106 1.83 -4.50 -12.21
CA SER A 106 2.55 -5.36 -11.27
C SER A 106 1.72 -6.56 -10.83
N ASN A 107 2.35 -7.65 -10.39
CA ASN A 107 1.66 -8.73 -9.72
C ASN A 107 1.73 -8.55 -8.20
N PHE A 108 0.63 -8.87 -7.49
CA PHE A 108 0.60 -8.66 -6.06
C PHE A 108 -0.18 -9.73 -5.29
N SER A 109 0.19 -9.89 -4.01
CA SER A 109 -0.61 -10.60 -3.02
C SER A 109 -0.71 -9.76 -1.75
N LEU A 110 -1.94 -9.45 -1.33
CA LEU A 110 -2.25 -8.73 -0.10
C LEU A 110 -2.97 -9.68 0.84
N LYS A 111 -2.27 -10.16 1.87
CA LYS A 111 -2.80 -11.11 2.85
C LYS A 111 -2.73 -10.53 4.25
N SER A 112 -3.86 -10.55 4.96
CA SER A 112 -3.97 -10.01 6.33
C SER A 112 -3.49 -8.57 6.41
N VAL A 113 -3.92 -7.75 5.46
CA VAL A 113 -3.64 -6.32 5.42
C VAL A 113 -4.74 -5.58 6.17
N PHE A 114 -4.36 -4.69 7.07
CA PHE A 114 -5.28 -3.80 7.78
C PHE A 114 -4.99 -2.35 7.41
N ILE A 115 -5.97 -1.68 6.79
CA ILE A 115 -5.90 -0.25 6.44
C ILE A 115 -6.96 0.52 7.22
N ASN A 116 -6.55 1.61 7.88
CA ASN A 116 -7.44 2.42 8.69
C ASN A 116 -7.14 3.91 8.56
N ASN A 117 -8.21 4.71 8.56
CA ASN A 117 -8.14 6.16 8.58
C ASN A 117 -7.41 6.76 7.38
N THR A 118 -8.08 6.75 6.23
CA THR A 118 -7.58 7.27 4.96
C THR A 118 -8.40 8.47 4.48
N ASN A 119 -7.79 9.35 3.71
CA ASN A 119 -8.49 10.47 3.09
C ASN A 119 -9.22 10.07 1.80
N SER A 120 -8.73 9.09 1.09
CA SER A 120 -9.27 8.57 -0.16
C SER A 120 -9.13 7.05 -0.20
N ASP A 121 -8.74 6.46 -1.33
CA ASP A 121 -8.82 5.02 -1.57
C ASP A 121 -7.80 4.21 -0.76
N ALA A 122 -8.21 3.03 -0.30
CA ALA A 122 -7.29 2.19 0.44
C ALA A 122 -6.36 1.41 -0.49
N ILE A 123 -6.89 0.84 -1.56
CA ILE A 123 -6.10 0.15 -2.58
C ILE A 123 -6.58 0.61 -3.94
N ASP A 124 -5.66 1.11 -4.74
CA ASP A 124 -5.81 1.35 -6.16
C ASP A 124 -4.87 0.45 -6.95
N SER A 125 -5.38 -0.23 -7.98
CA SER A 125 -4.58 -1.15 -8.77
C SER A 125 -4.93 -1.06 -10.25
N ASP A 126 -3.92 -0.63 -11.03
CA ASP A 126 -4.02 -0.42 -12.47
C ASP A 126 -3.24 -1.45 -13.27
N PHE A 127 -3.87 -2.05 -14.27
CA PHE A 127 -3.25 -2.97 -15.23
C PHE A 127 -2.45 -4.10 -14.58
N SER A 128 -2.93 -4.58 -13.44
CA SER A 128 -2.21 -5.45 -12.52
C SER A 128 -2.94 -6.78 -12.34
N LYS A 129 -2.25 -7.75 -11.73
CA LYS A 129 -2.83 -9.04 -11.42
C LYS A 129 -2.51 -9.44 -10.00
N GLY A 130 -3.55 -9.88 -9.24
CA GLY A 130 -3.26 -10.23 -7.86
C GLY A 130 -4.40 -10.82 -7.07
N GLU A 131 -4.21 -10.79 -5.76
CA GLU A 131 -5.20 -11.27 -4.79
C GLU A 131 -5.23 -10.41 -3.54
N VAL A 132 -6.42 -10.28 -2.96
CA VAL A 132 -6.65 -9.65 -1.65
C VAL A 132 -7.36 -10.66 -0.76
N LEU A 133 -6.68 -11.09 0.32
CA LEU A 133 -7.12 -12.18 1.19
C LEU A 133 -7.13 -11.73 2.65
N ASP A 134 -8.14 -12.21 3.42
CA ASP A 134 -8.19 -12.06 4.89
C ASP A 134 -7.91 -10.62 5.38
N SER A 135 -8.39 -9.61 4.66
CA SER A 135 -7.99 -8.21 4.87
C SER A 135 -9.13 -7.34 5.37
N GLU A 136 -8.81 -6.29 6.13
CA GLU A 136 -9.80 -5.39 6.73
C GLU A 136 -9.50 -3.93 6.39
N PHE A 137 -10.55 -3.21 5.98
CA PHE A 137 -10.54 -1.80 5.58
C PHE A 137 -11.53 -1.03 6.46
N LEU A 138 -11.03 -0.06 7.23
CA LEU A 138 -11.82 0.68 8.22
C LEU A 138 -11.63 2.19 8.05
N ASN A 139 -12.73 2.95 8.09
CA ASN A 139 -12.68 4.42 7.97
C ASN A 139 -11.96 4.89 6.70
N ILE A 140 -12.46 4.46 5.54
CA ILE A 140 -11.88 4.74 4.23
C ILE A 140 -12.59 5.94 3.62
N GLY A 141 -11.82 6.94 3.19
CA GLY A 141 -12.33 8.20 2.66
C GLY A 141 -12.81 8.17 1.21
N GLY A 142 -12.48 7.13 0.46
CA GLY A 142 -12.91 6.84 -0.90
C GLY A 142 -13.38 5.40 -1.03
N ASP A 143 -12.86 4.66 -2.03
CA ASP A 143 -13.12 3.24 -2.24
C ASP A 143 -12.20 2.38 -1.35
N ALA A 144 -12.68 1.24 -0.84
CA ALA A 144 -11.79 0.34 -0.13
C ALA A 144 -10.89 -0.44 -1.09
N LEU A 145 -11.42 -0.84 -2.24
CA LEU A 145 -10.68 -1.49 -3.32
C LEU A 145 -11.12 -0.88 -4.66
N ASP A 146 -10.21 -0.28 -5.40
CA ASP A 146 -10.43 0.20 -6.76
C ASP A 146 -9.50 -0.50 -7.76
N PHE A 147 -10.08 -1.02 -8.84
CA PHE A 147 -9.36 -1.80 -9.85
C PHE A 147 -9.67 -1.33 -11.25
N SER A 148 -8.65 -0.93 -12.00
CA SER A 148 -8.76 -0.55 -13.40
C SER A 148 -7.85 -1.40 -14.29
N GLY A 149 -8.44 -2.09 -15.28
CA GLY A 149 -7.69 -2.97 -16.18
C GLY A 149 -7.03 -4.19 -15.51
N SER A 150 -7.47 -4.56 -14.31
CA SER A 150 -6.82 -5.53 -13.46
C SER A 150 -7.59 -6.86 -13.35
N ASP A 151 -6.86 -7.96 -13.07
CA ASP A 151 -7.40 -9.30 -12.84
C ASP A 151 -7.13 -9.73 -11.40
N VAL A 152 -8.17 -9.67 -10.53
CA VAL A 152 -7.98 -9.80 -9.09
C VAL A 152 -8.94 -10.79 -8.45
N SER A 153 -8.40 -11.66 -7.58
CA SER A 153 -9.19 -12.52 -6.70
C SER A 153 -9.32 -11.89 -5.31
N ILE A 154 -10.56 -11.81 -4.82
CA ILE A 154 -10.87 -11.20 -3.52
C ILE A 154 -11.55 -12.24 -2.65
N LYS A 155 -11.04 -12.49 -1.44
CA LYS A 155 -11.63 -13.44 -0.49
C LYS A 155 -11.52 -12.96 0.94
N GLN A 156 -12.58 -13.18 1.71
CA GLN A 156 -12.60 -12.94 3.16
C GLN A 156 -12.16 -11.51 3.53
N ILE A 157 -12.72 -10.52 2.86
CA ILE A 157 -12.48 -9.11 3.19
C ILE A 157 -13.57 -8.57 4.10
N LYS A 158 -13.22 -7.59 4.91
CA LYS A 158 -14.16 -6.78 5.68
C LYS A 158 -13.90 -5.30 5.40
N ALA A 159 -14.92 -4.60 4.91
CA ALA A 159 -14.90 -3.17 4.70
C ALA A 159 -15.97 -2.51 5.57
N SER A 160 -15.57 -1.51 6.37
CA SER A 160 -16.46 -0.83 7.31
C SER A 160 -16.21 0.67 7.30
N ASN A 161 -17.27 1.46 7.34
CA ASN A 161 -17.20 2.92 7.26
C ASN A 161 -16.38 3.39 6.05
N VAL A 162 -16.77 2.89 4.87
CA VAL A 162 -16.22 3.26 3.56
C VAL A 162 -17.12 4.34 2.97
N LYS A 163 -16.53 5.43 2.51
CA LYS A 163 -17.29 6.61 2.10
C LYS A 163 -17.91 6.47 0.70
N ASP A 164 -17.26 5.74 -0.20
CA ASP A 164 -17.77 5.46 -1.54
C ASP A 164 -18.08 3.95 -1.70
N LYS A 165 -17.23 3.15 -2.29
CA LYS A 165 -17.50 1.73 -2.59
C LYS A 165 -16.60 0.79 -1.80
N ALA A 166 -17.13 -0.36 -1.40
CA ALA A 166 -16.30 -1.41 -0.83
C ALA A 166 -15.40 -2.06 -1.91
N VAL A 167 -15.93 -2.18 -3.13
CA VAL A 167 -15.18 -2.67 -4.29
C VAL A 167 -15.65 -1.91 -5.52
N SER A 168 -14.72 -1.33 -6.25
CA SER A 168 -14.88 -0.70 -7.56
C SER A 168 -14.17 -1.53 -8.62
N ALA A 169 -14.82 -1.76 -9.74
CA ALA A 169 -14.27 -2.46 -10.89
C ALA A 169 -14.37 -1.57 -12.11
N GLY A 170 -13.30 -0.91 -12.44
CA GLY A 170 -13.20 -0.05 -13.61
C GLY A 170 -13.02 -0.84 -14.91
N GLU A 171 -12.68 -0.13 -15.97
CA GLU A 171 -12.61 -0.64 -17.34
C GLU A 171 -11.71 -1.88 -17.49
N LYS A 172 -12.24 -2.93 -18.14
CA LYS A 172 -11.53 -4.17 -18.45
C LYS A 172 -11.02 -4.96 -17.23
N SER A 173 -11.55 -4.69 -16.05
CA SER A 173 -11.20 -5.46 -14.86
C SER A 173 -11.97 -6.79 -14.82
N THR A 174 -11.33 -7.82 -14.29
CA THR A 174 -11.93 -9.10 -13.98
C THR A 174 -11.78 -9.38 -12.48
N LEU A 175 -12.90 -9.46 -11.77
CA LEU A 175 -12.89 -9.74 -10.35
C LEU A 175 -13.51 -11.11 -10.06
N ASN A 176 -12.84 -11.90 -9.22
CA ASN A 176 -13.33 -13.15 -8.66
C ASN A 176 -13.48 -12.98 -7.14
N ILE A 177 -14.75 -12.84 -6.69
CA ILE A 177 -15.10 -12.53 -5.29
C ILE A 177 -15.76 -13.73 -4.64
#